data_c6988312a298116092d665bee8c21bba
#
_entry.id   c6988312a298116092d665bee8c21bba
#
_cell.length_a   1.000
_cell.length_b   1.000
_cell.length_c   1.000
_cell.angle_alpha   90.00
_cell.angle_beta   90.00
_cell.angle_gamma   90.00
#
_symmetry.space_group_name_H-M   'P 1'
#
loop_
_entity.id
_entity.type
_entity.pdbx_description
1 polymer ?
#
loop_
_entity_poly.entity_id
_entity_poly.type
_entity_poly.pdbx_seq_one_letter_code
_entity_poly.pdbx_strand_id
1 'polypeptide(L)'
;MRSLLYILLTLIILFYTGCRDKTGQKDQTGKISKEQLAEINRQLLIKDRERIVSYIERKGLDMKETDTGLWYFESVKGSDSIKNGNTVELEYTCSLLDGTLLYDSNENGLMTFEVGKSDIPSGLNEGVKLLGEGSEALLIIPGYLGYGLLGDENKIPARSVLVYSIKVLAVN
;
A
#
# COMPACT_ATOMS: atom_id res chain seq x y z
N MET A 1 -60.76 11.04 -42.43
CA MET A 1 -59.30 11.12 -42.74
C MET A 1 -58.55 12.12 -41.84
N ARG A 2 -59.14 13.24 -41.45
CA ARG A 2 -58.43 14.23 -40.57
C ARG A 2 -58.20 13.72 -39.16
N SER A 3 -59.13 12.95 -38.57
CA SER A 3 -59.00 12.39 -37.21
C SER A 3 -57.89 11.33 -37.09
N LEU A 4 -57.67 10.53 -38.13
CA LEU A 4 -56.62 9.51 -38.17
C LEU A 4 -55.21 10.14 -38.18
N LEU A 5 -55.09 11.29 -38.84
CA LEU A 5 -53.83 12.04 -38.91
C LEU A 5 -53.39 12.59 -37.54
N TYR A 6 -54.35 13.07 -36.74
CA TYR A 6 -54.08 13.57 -35.37
C TYR A 6 -53.69 12.44 -34.41
N ILE A 7 -54.32 11.27 -34.56
CA ILE A 7 -53.96 10.09 -33.71
C ILE A 7 -52.53 9.63 -34.09
N LEU A 8 -52.17 9.61 -35.36
CA LEU A 8 -50.81 9.24 -35.78
C LEU A 8 -49.76 10.25 -35.32
N LEU A 9 -50.08 11.54 -35.31
CA LEU A 9 -49.20 12.61 -34.85
C LEU A 9 -48.96 12.57 -33.35
N THR A 10 -50.02 12.25 -32.55
CA THR A 10 -49.88 12.11 -31.10
C THR A 10 -49.10 10.87 -30.68
N LEU A 11 -49.17 9.77 -31.46
CA LEU A 11 -48.43 8.55 -31.21
C LEU A 11 -46.91 8.76 -31.48
N ILE A 12 -46.55 9.60 -32.48
CA ILE A 12 -45.17 9.92 -32.79
C ILE A 12 -44.53 10.78 -31.67
N ILE A 13 -45.31 11.69 -31.04
CA ILE A 13 -44.80 12.53 -29.94
C ILE A 13 -44.51 11.71 -28.67
N LEU A 14 -45.24 10.61 -28.42
CA LEU A 14 -45.02 9.72 -27.27
C LEU A 14 -43.73 8.85 -27.40
N PHE A 15 -43.20 8.67 -28.61
CA PHE A 15 -41.94 7.95 -28.84
C PHE A 15 -40.67 8.79 -28.61
N TYR A 16 -40.81 10.12 -28.48
CA TYR A 16 -39.64 11.01 -28.24
C TYR A 16 -39.34 11.26 -26.78
N THR A 17 -40.12 10.69 -25.83
CA THR A 17 -39.80 10.75 -24.39
C THR A 17 -39.07 9.49 -23.89
N GLY A 18 -38.31 8.85 -24.80
CA GLY A 18 -37.47 7.70 -24.47
C GLY A 18 -36.15 8.10 -23.84
N CYS A 19 -35.95 7.66 -22.63
CA CYS A 19 -34.67 7.42 -21.95
C CYS A 19 -33.60 8.49 -22.07
N ARG A 20 -33.64 9.39 -21.11
CA ARG A 20 -32.45 10.12 -20.73
C ARG A 20 -31.59 9.19 -19.87
N ASP A 21 -30.84 8.29 -20.51
CA ASP A 21 -29.77 7.55 -19.89
C ASP A 21 -28.79 8.57 -19.28
N LYS A 22 -28.66 8.51 -17.96
CA LYS A 22 -27.54 9.14 -17.26
C LYS A 22 -26.26 8.34 -17.56
N THR A 23 -25.86 8.31 -18.83
CA THR A 23 -24.49 7.94 -19.18
C THR A 23 -23.60 9.04 -18.68
N GLY A 24 -22.74 8.69 -17.72
CA GLY A 24 -21.79 9.60 -17.13
C GLY A 24 -21.04 10.37 -18.21
N GLN A 25 -21.07 11.66 -18.06
CA GLN A 25 -20.39 12.63 -18.92
C GLN A 25 -18.90 12.30 -18.91
N LYS A 26 -18.41 11.62 -19.95
CA LYS A 26 -16.98 11.55 -20.23
C LYS A 26 -16.52 12.96 -20.50
N ASP A 27 -15.80 13.51 -19.52
CA ASP A 27 -15.09 14.76 -19.70
C ASP A 27 -14.12 14.59 -20.88
N GLN A 28 -14.28 15.37 -21.94
CA GLN A 28 -13.56 15.22 -23.22
C GLN A 28 -12.07 15.60 -23.13
N THR A 29 -11.55 15.84 -21.93
CA THR A 29 -10.15 16.23 -21.71
C THR A 29 -9.21 15.09 -21.33
N GLY A 30 -9.67 13.85 -21.25
CA GLY A 30 -8.83 12.70 -20.87
C GLY A 30 -8.26 12.78 -19.46
N LYS A 31 -8.68 13.75 -18.63
CA LYS A 31 -8.26 13.89 -17.25
C LYS A 31 -9.10 12.97 -16.36
N ILE A 32 -8.42 12.11 -15.63
CA ILE A 32 -9.04 11.26 -14.59
C ILE A 32 -9.56 12.18 -13.48
N SER A 33 -10.83 12.02 -13.07
CA SER A 33 -11.40 12.81 -11.97
C SER A 33 -10.78 12.41 -10.62
N LYS A 34 -10.90 13.31 -9.63
CA LYS A 34 -10.41 13.00 -8.26
C LYS A 34 -11.12 11.78 -7.66
N GLU A 35 -12.40 11.62 -7.93
CA GLU A 35 -13.21 10.49 -7.47
C GLU A 35 -12.73 9.17 -8.13
N GLN A 36 -12.42 9.19 -9.42
CA GLN A 36 -11.86 8.04 -10.12
C GLN A 36 -10.47 7.67 -9.59
N LEU A 37 -9.61 8.67 -9.30
CA LEU A 37 -8.31 8.43 -8.67
C LEU A 37 -8.45 7.83 -7.28
N ALA A 38 -9.38 8.34 -6.47
CA ALA A 38 -9.63 7.82 -5.13
C ALA A 38 -10.11 6.35 -5.18
N GLU A 39 -11.00 6.01 -6.12
CA GLU A 39 -11.48 4.63 -6.28
C GLU A 39 -10.37 3.71 -6.77
N ILE A 40 -9.55 4.13 -7.74
CA ILE A 40 -8.38 3.36 -8.19
C ILE A 40 -7.44 3.10 -7.01
N ASN A 41 -7.12 4.12 -6.21
CA ASN A 41 -6.25 3.95 -5.05
C ASN A 41 -6.86 2.98 -4.03
N ARG A 42 -8.16 3.07 -3.76
CA ARG A 42 -8.85 2.13 -2.86
C ARG A 42 -8.72 0.69 -3.34
N GLN A 43 -8.96 0.43 -4.62
CA GLN A 43 -8.83 -0.91 -5.22
C GLN A 43 -7.40 -1.44 -5.12
N LEU A 44 -6.41 -0.57 -5.27
CA LEU A 44 -5.01 -0.94 -5.17
C LEU A 44 -4.63 -1.32 -3.72
N LEU A 45 -5.13 -0.59 -2.72
CA LEU A 45 -4.93 -0.91 -1.30
C LEU A 45 -5.55 -2.28 -0.96
N ILE A 46 -6.76 -2.55 -1.44
CA ILE A 46 -7.43 -3.85 -1.24
C ILE A 46 -6.60 -4.99 -1.83
N LYS A 47 -6.11 -4.83 -3.06
CA LYS A 47 -5.26 -5.85 -3.72
C LYS A 47 -3.95 -6.09 -2.97
N ASP A 48 -3.30 -5.03 -2.50
CA ASP A 48 -2.05 -5.19 -1.74
C ASP A 48 -2.32 -5.95 -0.44
N ARG A 49 -3.42 -5.62 0.27
CA ARG A 49 -3.83 -6.35 1.48
C ARG A 49 -4.15 -7.83 1.20
N GLU A 50 -4.88 -8.14 0.15
CA GLU A 50 -5.17 -9.53 -0.26
C GLU A 50 -3.90 -10.33 -0.54
N ARG A 51 -2.92 -9.72 -1.23
CA ARG A 51 -1.62 -10.35 -1.52
C ARG A 51 -0.83 -10.62 -0.24
N ILE A 52 -0.86 -9.68 0.72
CA ILE A 52 -0.18 -9.83 2.01
C ILE A 52 -0.84 -10.94 2.82
N VAL A 53 -2.17 -10.94 2.96
CA VAL A 53 -2.92 -11.99 3.69
C VAL A 53 -2.62 -13.37 3.10
N SER A 54 -2.69 -13.50 1.77
CA SER A 54 -2.36 -14.76 1.09
C SER A 54 -0.91 -15.20 1.32
N TYR A 55 0.04 -14.27 1.42
CA TYR A 55 1.42 -14.58 1.76
C TYR A 55 1.55 -15.09 3.20
N ILE A 56 0.92 -14.39 4.16
CA ILE A 56 0.92 -14.75 5.58
C ILE A 56 0.36 -16.16 5.78
N GLU A 57 -0.79 -16.46 5.15
CA GLU A 57 -1.44 -17.78 5.21
C GLU A 57 -0.54 -18.89 4.64
N ARG A 58 0.02 -18.67 3.44
CA ARG A 58 0.93 -19.66 2.82
C ARG A 58 2.19 -19.93 3.63
N LYS A 59 2.67 -18.94 4.37
CA LYS A 59 3.88 -19.05 5.20
C LYS A 59 3.57 -19.50 6.64
N GLY A 60 2.30 -19.58 7.03
CA GLY A 60 1.88 -19.92 8.39
C GLY A 60 2.37 -18.92 9.45
N LEU A 61 2.40 -17.61 9.10
CA LEU A 61 2.89 -16.57 9.98
C LEU A 61 1.76 -16.05 10.88
N ASP A 62 2.06 -15.78 12.16
CA ASP A 62 1.16 -15.15 13.12
C ASP A 62 1.48 -13.65 13.20
N MET A 63 0.99 -12.87 12.25
CA MET A 63 1.29 -11.43 12.13
C MET A 63 0.12 -10.57 12.62
N LYS A 64 0.46 -9.41 13.17
CA LYS A 64 -0.49 -8.37 13.56
C LYS A 64 -0.50 -7.26 12.54
N GLU A 65 -1.71 -6.76 12.20
CA GLU A 65 -1.90 -5.59 11.33
C GLU A 65 -2.08 -4.34 12.19
N THR A 66 -1.39 -3.27 11.87
CA THR A 66 -1.60 -1.95 12.48
C THR A 66 -2.73 -1.20 11.77
N ASP A 67 -3.22 -0.11 12.37
CA ASP A 67 -4.26 0.75 11.78
C ASP A 67 -3.85 1.39 10.44
N THR A 68 -2.54 1.51 10.19
CA THR A 68 -1.97 2.03 8.94
C THR A 68 -1.86 0.97 7.85
N GLY A 69 -2.01 -0.34 8.20
CA GLY A 69 -1.87 -1.48 7.30
C GLY A 69 -0.46 -2.06 7.23
N LEU A 70 0.44 -1.67 8.14
CA LEU A 70 1.70 -2.38 8.36
C LEU A 70 1.42 -3.72 9.05
N TRP A 71 2.07 -4.78 8.61
CA TRP A 71 2.03 -6.08 9.27
C TRP A 71 3.35 -6.35 9.96
N TYR A 72 3.31 -6.86 11.20
CA TYR A 72 4.51 -7.17 11.97
C TYR A 72 4.38 -8.43 12.82
N PHE A 73 5.51 -9.09 13.02
CA PHE A 73 5.68 -10.19 13.95
C PHE A 73 7.04 -10.03 14.61
N GLU A 74 7.06 -9.91 15.94
CA GLU A 74 8.28 -9.85 16.75
C GLU A 74 8.60 -11.25 17.24
N SER A 75 9.69 -11.85 16.74
CA SER A 75 10.13 -13.20 17.11
C SER A 75 10.97 -13.22 18.37
N VAL A 76 11.76 -12.15 18.59
CA VAL A 76 12.54 -11.92 19.80
C VAL A 76 12.19 -10.54 20.33
N LYS A 77 11.74 -10.49 21.57
CA LYS A 77 11.39 -9.23 22.22
C LYS A 77 12.64 -8.55 22.76
N GLY A 78 12.83 -7.29 22.38
CA GLY A 78 13.90 -6.45 22.87
C GLY A 78 13.60 -5.74 24.19
N SER A 79 14.45 -4.77 24.51
CA SER A 79 14.31 -3.90 25.67
C SER A 79 13.23 -2.83 25.50
N ASP A 80 13.44 -1.63 26.01
CA ASP A 80 12.50 -0.51 25.94
C ASP A 80 12.18 -0.11 24.50
N SER A 81 10.92 0.30 24.27
CA SER A 81 10.44 0.68 22.94
C SER A 81 11.13 1.92 22.38
N ILE A 82 11.45 1.86 21.11
CA ILE A 82 12.09 2.91 20.32
C ILE A 82 11.12 4.10 20.14
N LYS A 83 11.64 5.33 20.25
CA LYS A 83 10.86 6.58 20.14
C LYS A 83 11.39 7.46 19.02
N ASN A 84 10.56 8.43 18.61
CA ASN A 84 11.01 9.47 17.69
C ASN A 84 12.25 10.21 18.29
N GLY A 85 13.25 10.44 17.44
CA GLY A 85 14.52 11.05 17.82
C GLY A 85 15.60 10.06 18.23
N ASN A 86 15.26 8.80 18.51
CA ASN A 86 16.31 7.78 18.69
C ASN A 86 17.01 7.51 17.37
N THR A 87 18.31 7.26 17.43
CA THR A 87 19.07 6.68 16.30
C THR A 87 19.12 5.18 16.46
N VAL A 88 18.67 4.44 15.46
CA VAL A 88 18.68 2.98 15.44
C VAL A 88 19.67 2.45 14.44
N GLU A 89 20.30 1.33 14.78
CA GLU A 89 21.15 0.55 13.91
C GLU A 89 20.54 -0.84 13.72
N LEU A 90 20.31 -1.21 12.44
CA LEU A 90 19.64 -2.45 12.06
C LEU A 90 20.51 -3.34 11.18
N GLU A 91 20.54 -4.61 11.51
CA GLU A 91 20.79 -5.68 10.55
C GLU A 91 19.47 -6.01 9.86
N TYR A 92 19.48 -6.22 8.53
CA TYR A 92 18.24 -6.42 7.80
C TYR A 92 18.41 -7.21 6.50
N THR A 93 17.32 -7.84 6.08
CA THR A 93 17.08 -8.22 4.69
C THR A 93 15.79 -7.58 4.21
N CYS A 94 15.74 -7.22 2.93
CA CYS A 94 14.55 -6.70 2.25
C CYS A 94 14.26 -7.54 1.01
N SER A 95 13.07 -8.10 0.91
CA SER A 95 12.65 -8.92 -0.22
C SER A 95 11.23 -8.56 -0.70
N LEU A 96 10.87 -9.05 -1.89
CA LEU A 96 9.49 -9.04 -2.39
C LEU A 96 8.69 -10.22 -1.80
N LEU A 97 7.35 -10.20 -1.96
CA LEU A 97 6.46 -11.30 -1.52
C LEU A 97 6.72 -12.63 -2.24
N ASP A 98 7.38 -12.62 -3.39
CA ASP A 98 7.79 -13.84 -4.11
C ASP A 98 9.12 -14.42 -3.61
N GLY A 99 9.79 -13.71 -2.69
CA GLY A 99 11.06 -14.09 -2.11
C GLY A 99 12.28 -13.53 -2.83
N THR A 100 12.11 -12.71 -3.88
CA THR A 100 13.22 -12.01 -4.55
C THR A 100 13.93 -11.10 -3.54
N LEU A 101 15.19 -11.41 -3.22
CA LEU A 101 16.03 -10.59 -2.35
C LEU A 101 16.45 -9.32 -3.07
N LEU A 102 16.23 -8.18 -2.45
CA LEU A 102 16.55 -6.85 -2.98
C LEU A 102 17.78 -6.27 -2.28
N TYR A 103 17.78 -6.30 -0.95
CA TYR A 103 18.84 -5.76 -0.11
C TYR A 103 19.13 -6.68 1.08
N ASP A 104 20.40 -6.73 1.47
CA ASP A 104 20.91 -7.47 2.61
C ASP A 104 22.00 -6.65 3.29
N SER A 105 21.93 -6.48 4.60
CA SER A 105 22.95 -5.74 5.37
C SER A 105 24.34 -6.35 5.30
N ASN A 106 24.45 -7.65 5.01
CA ASN A 106 25.75 -8.30 4.79
C ASN A 106 26.48 -7.78 3.55
N GLU A 107 25.71 -7.32 2.53
CA GLU A 107 26.24 -6.77 1.27
C GLU A 107 26.23 -5.24 1.28
N ASN A 108 25.19 -4.63 1.84
CA ASN A 108 24.91 -3.20 1.76
C ASN A 108 25.35 -2.42 3.01
N GLY A 109 25.80 -3.14 4.06
CA GLY A 109 26.09 -2.56 5.37
C GLY A 109 24.83 -2.39 6.24
N LEU A 110 25.04 -2.14 7.52
CA LEU A 110 23.96 -1.91 8.48
C LEU A 110 23.17 -0.63 8.12
N MET A 111 21.88 -0.65 8.42
CA MET A 111 21.04 0.52 8.22
C MET A 111 21.01 1.35 9.51
N THR A 112 21.44 2.61 9.43
CA THR A 112 21.42 3.55 10.56
C THR A 112 20.58 4.76 10.19
N PHE A 113 19.60 5.12 11.02
CA PHE A 113 18.75 6.30 10.81
C PHE A 113 18.16 6.81 12.12
N GLU A 114 17.74 8.09 12.09
CA GLU A 114 16.99 8.71 13.18
C GLU A 114 15.49 8.49 12.99
N VAL A 115 14.84 7.90 13.98
CA VAL A 115 13.41 7.56 13.97
C VAL A 115 12.56 8.83 13.95
N GLY A 116 11.60 8.87 13.03
CA GLY A 116 10.74 10.04 12.82
C GLY A 116 11.21 10.96 11.70
N LYS A 117 12.40 10.72 11.09
CA LYS A 117 12.83 11.46 9.90
C LYS A 117 12.30 10.83 8.61
N SER A 118 12.28 11.61 7.53
CA SER A 118 11.59 11.28 6.27
C SER A 118 12.45 10.59 5.21
N ASP A 119 13.69 10.26 5.52
CA ASP A 119 14.68 9.67 4.59
C ASP A 119 14.55 8.14 4.45
N ILE A 120 13.66 7.53 5.22
CA ILE A 120 13.35 6.09 5.14
C ILE A 120 11.85 5.86 4.93
N PRO A 121 11.44 4.67 4.44
CA PRO A 121 10.03 4.31 4.29
C PRO A 121 9.24 4.51 5.59
N SER A 122 8.04 5.11 5.48
CA SER A 122 7.19 5.37 6.66
C SER A 122 6.81 4.10 7.41
N GLY A 123 6.60 2.99 6.70
CA GLY A 123 6.32 1.69 7.30
C GLY A 123 7.50 1.12 8.10
N LEU A 124 8.74 1.35 7.66
CA LEU A 124 9.92 0.96 8.43
C LEU A 124 10.07 1.83 9.67
N ASN A 125 9.86 3.14 9.51
CA ASN A 125 9.86 4.11 10.60
C ASN A 125 8.78 3.81 11.67
N GLU A 126 7.61 3.35 11.23
CA GLU A 126 6.54 2.88 12.12
C GLU A 126 6.92 1.56 12.79
N GLY A 127 7.40 0.60 11.99
CA GLY A 127 7.72 -0.75 12.47
C GLY A 127 8.75 -0.78 13.57
N VAL A 128 9.84 0.01 13.45
CA VAL A 128 10.88 0.04 14.51
C VAL A 128 10.37 0.59 15.83
N LYS A 129 9.36 1.46 15.84
CA LYS A 129 8.75 1.97 17.08
C LYS A 129 7.94 0.95 17.86
N LEU A 130 7.60 -0.18 17.23
CA LEU A 130 6.96 -1.32 17.89
C LEU A 130 7.97 -2.24 18.58
N LEU A 131 9.28 -1.98 18.40
CA LEU A 131 10.39 -2.82 18.80
C LEU A 131 11.26 -2.13 19.84
N GLY A 132 12.28 -2.85 20.32
CA GLY A 132 13.31 -2.36 21.22
C GLY A 132 14.69 -2.85 20.83
N GLU A 133 15.74 -2.41 21.51
CA GLU A 133 17.09 -2.92 21.29
C GLU A 133 17.15 -4.42 21.58
N GLY A 134 17.74 -5.18 20.65
CA GLY A 134 17.78 -6.64 20.65
C GLY A 134 16.56 -7.32 20.05
N SER A 135 15.51 -6.60 19.64
CA SER A 135 14.36 -7.20 18.95
C SER A 135 14.77 -7.80 17.61
N GLU A 136 14.15 -8.94 17.29
CA GLU A 136 14.13 -9.52 15.95
C GLU A 136 12.68 -9.56 15.45
N ALA A 137 12.43 -9.07 14.26
CA ALA A 137 11.07 -8.95 13.73
C ALA A 137 10.99 -9.13 12.22
N LEU A 138 9.81 -9.56 11.79
CA LEU A 138 9.39 -9.56 10.39
C LEU A 138 8.35 -8.45 10.20
N LEU A 139 8.59 -7.57 9.23
CA LEU A 139 7.66 -6.53 8.83
C LEU A 139 7.22 -6.79 7.39
N ILE A 140 5.92 -6.63 7.10
CA ILE A 140 5.42 -6.58 5.72
C ILE A 140 4.86 -5.19 5.49
N ILE A 141 5.50 -4.46 4.60
CA ILE A 141 5.26 -3.04 4.34
C ILE A 141 4.52 -2.91 3.00
N PRO A 142 3.23 -2.50 2.99
CA PRO A 142 2.53 -2.20 1.75
C PRO A 142 3.24 -1.11 0.94
N GLY A 143 3.07 -1.12 -0.37
CA GLY A 143 3.78 -0.20 -1.25
C GLY A 143 3.62 1.29 -0.89
N TYR A 144 2.45 1.70 -0.37
CA TYR A 144 2.20 3.09 0.04
C TYR A 144 2.90 3.51 1.35
N LEU A 145 3.29 2.55 2.19
CA LEU A 145 4.14 2.77 3.38
C LEU A 145 5.63 2.50 3.08
N GLY A 146 5.92 1.97 1.89
CA GLY A 146 7.26 1.71 1.37
C GLY A 146 7.74 2.85 0.45
N TYR A 147 8.15 2.47 -0.76
CA TYR A 147 8.70 3.39 -1.77
C TYR A 147 7.65 3.91 -2.77
N GLY A 148 6.37 3.69 -2.50
CA GLY A 148 5.26 4.28 -3.23
C GLY A 148 5.21 3.96 -4.73
N LEU A 149 4.80 4.95 -5.52
CA LEU A 149 4.53 4.79 -6.95
C LEU A 149 5.80 4.72 -7.82
N LEU A 150 6.95 5.11 -7.31
CA LEU A 150 8.20 5.19 -8.08
C LEU A 150 9.15 4.04 -7.78
N GLY A 151 9.05 3.40 -6.61
CA GLY A 151 10.10 2.50 -6.10
C GLY A 151 11.28 3.30 -5.57
N ASP A 152 12.46 2.68 -5.48
CA ASP A 152 13.70 3.33 -5.02
C ASP A 152 14.63 3.74 -6.18
N GLU A 153 14.13 3.69 -7.42
CA GLU A 153 14.87 3.95 -8.66
C GLU A 153 16.08 3.03 -8.88
N ASN A 154 16.16 1.91 -8.13
CA ASN A 154 17.23 0.94 -8.23
C ASN A 154 16.69 -0.50 -8.27
N LYS A 155 16.56 -1.17 -7.12
CA LYS A 155 16.13 -2.58 -7.02
C LYS A 155 14.67 -2.75 -6.68
N ILE A 156 14.03 -1.76 -6.01
CA ILE A 156 12.63 -1.87 -5.58
C ILE A 156 11.70 -1.34 -6.68
N PRO A 157 10.90 -2.21 -7.31
CA PRO A 157 9.92 -1.77 -8.31
C PRO A 157 8.84 -0.87 -7.70
N ALA A 158 8.21 -0.07 -8.56
CA ALA A 158 7.06 0.74 -8.19
C ALA A 158 5.98 -0.11 -7.50
N ARG A 159 5.38 0.42 -6.43
CA ARG A 159 4.27 -0.20 -5.68
C ARG A 159 4.56 -1.56 -5.09
N SER A 160 5.82 -1.88 -4.83
CA SER A 160 6.19 -3.15 -4.22
C SER A 160 5.73 -3.25 -2.78
N VAL A 161 5.12 -4.39 -2.43
CA VAL A 161 5.01 -4.82 -1.04
C VAL A 161 6.35 -5.41 -0.63
N LEU A 162 6.90 -4.93 0.47
CA LEU A 162 8.22 -5.32 0.96
C LEU A 162 8.13 -6.18 2.19
N VAL A 163 8.99 -7.18 2.27
CA VAL A 163 9.17 -8.05 3.44
C VAL A 163 10.55 -7.74 4.01
N TYR A 164 10.57 -7.13 5.20
CA TYR A 164 11.79 -6.87 5.94
C TYR A 164 11.92 -7.88 7.08
N SER A 165 13.04 -8.60 7.12
CA SER A 165 13.50 -9.24 8.35
C SER A 165 14.53 -8.32 8.97
N ILE A 166 14.32 -7.91 10.22
CA ILE A 166 15.17 -6.94 10.89
C ILE A 166 15.60 -7.43 12.26
N LYS A 167 16.81 -7.01 12.67
CA LYS A 167 17.33 -7.13 14.01
C LYS A 167 17.84 -5.78 14.46
N VAL A 168 17.34 -5.31 15.60
CA VAL A 168 17.76 -4.05 16.20
C VAL A 168 19.04 -4.29 16.99
N LEU A 169 20.15 -3.73 16.52
CA LEU A 169 21.47 -3.91 17.14
C LEU A 169 21.75 -2.89 18.24
N ALA A 170 21.35 -1.63 18.00
CA ALA A 170 21.57 -0.55 18.95
C ALA A 170 20.46 0.51 18.85
N VAL A 171 20.19 1.19 19.97
CA VAL A 171 19.27 2.34 20.10
C VAL A 171 19.97 3.42 20.92
N ASN A 172 20.17 4.62 20.30
CA ASN A 172 20.85 5.77 20.90
C ASN A 172 19.95 7.02 20.93
#